data_29dcb78e6da3f48dfc0e511eb2cdc1c0
#
_entry.id   29dcb78e6da3f48dfc0e511eb2cdc1c0
#
_cell.length_a   1.000
_cell.length_b   1.000
_cell.length_c   1.000
_cell.angle_alpha   90.00
_cell.angle_beta   90.00
_cell.angle_gamma   90.00
#
_symmetry.space_group_name_H-M   'P 1'
#
loop_
_entity.id
_entity.type
_entity.pdbx_description
1 polymer ?
#
loop_
_entity_poly.entity_id
_entity_poly.type
_entity_poly.pdbx_seq_one_letter_code
_entity_poly.pdbx_strand_id
1 'polypeptide(L)'
;AERVYRDDPCTCFLPQILDKNIYDAVDPKLAAKMHKAIAVLQYKEEGQIIKRHPEYEMEERILLSAIRSDRGTVTIDGKEYPMRDMNFPTVDPADPLRLTDEEEELLHTLELSFRHNTRLHEHVRFLYSNGSMYKCCNSNLLYHGCIPMTENREFDGLMVGGKMYRGKELMDFIDTQVKNAYFLPEDAPEKEACRDFMWYLWNGAKSPVFGKDK
;
A
#
# COMPACT_ATOMS: atom_id res chain seq x y z
N ALA A 1 -11.65 14.91 6.92
CA ALA A 1 -12.30 13.87 7.73
C ALA A 1 -13.48 14.42 8.55
N GLU A 2 -13.31 15.48 9.33
CA GLU A 2 -14.35 16.04 10.21
C GLU A 2 -15.61 16.45 9.46
N ARG A 3 -15.48 17.10 8.31
CA ARG A 3 -16.62 17.53 7.48
C ARG A 3 -17.35 16.33 6.86
N VAL A 4 -16.62 15.39 6.29
CA VAL A 4 -17.15 14.21 5.58
C VAL A 4 -17.88 13.26 6.56
N TYR A 5 -17.30 13.04 7.73
CA TYR A 5 -17.84 12.15 8.77
C TYR A 5 -18.47 12.92 9.93
N ARG A 6 -19.09 14.10 9.69
CA ARG A 6 -19.63 14.97 10.74
C ARG A 6 -20.53 14.21 11.70
N ASP A 7 -21.50 13.49 11.15
CA ASP A 7 -22.55 12.80 11.90
C ASP A 7 -22.23 11.30 12.14
N ASP A 8 -21.06 10.85 11.72
CA ASP A 8 -20.60 9.49 11.94
C ASP A 8 -19.72 9.43 13.20
N PRO A 9 -20.12 8.62 14.20
CA PRO A 9 -19.32 8.44 15.41
C PRO A 9 -18.02 7.65 15.15
N CYS A 10 -17.87 7.01 14.00
CA CYS A 10 -16.70 6.20 13.60
C CYS A 10 -16.22 5.23 14.70
N THR A 11 -17.16 4.59 15.40
CA THR A 11 -16.87 3.81 16.62
C THR A 11 -15.91 2.65 16.40
N CYS A 12 -15.92 2.05 15.18
CA CYS A 12 -15.01 0.97 14.81
C CYS A 12 -13.55 1.42 14.72
N PHE A 13 -13.31 2.71 14.59
CA PHE A 13 -11.99 3.34 14.43
C PHE A 13 -11.52 4.10 15.68
N LEU A 14 -12.29 4.05 16.77
CA LEU A 14 -11.88 4.68 18.01
C LEU A 14 -10.59 4.03 18.53
N PRO A 15 -9.56 4.83 18.89
CA PRO A 15 -8.36 4.28 19.48
C PRO A 15 -8.69 3.62 20.83
N GLN A 16 -8.22 2.39 21.04
CA GLN A 16 -8.50 1.62 22.26
C GLN A 16 -7.67 2.13 23.46
N ILE A 17 -6.48 2.64 23.20
CA ILE A 17 -5.56 3.17 24.21
C ILE A 17 -4.96 4.47 23.67
N LEU A 18 -5.21 5.57 24.39
CA LEU A 18 -4.48 6.83 24.22
C LEU A 18 -3.60 7.02 25.47
N ASP A 19 -2.31 6.85 25.29
CA ASP A 19 -1.36 7.27 26.33
C ASP A 19 -1.28 8.81 26.33
N LYS A 20 -1.94 9.41 27.31
CA LYS A 20 -2.01 10.86 27.47
C LYS A 20 -0.64 11.52 27.73
N ASN A 21 0.38 10.74 28.08
CA ASN A 21 1.73 11.25 28.27
C ASN A 21 2.52 11.35 26.96
N ILE A 22 2.09 10.60 25.94
CA ILE A 22 2.73 10.56 24.61
C ILE A 22 1.94 11.41 23.60
N TYR A 23 0.62 11.40 23.70
CA TYR A 23 -0.29 12.06 22.77
C TYR A 23 -1.04 13.20 23.47
N ASP A 24 -0.41 14.37 23.53
CA ASP A 24 -1.07 15.57 24.03
C ASP A 24 -2.34 15.87 23.22
N ALA A 25 -3.47 15.89 23.91
CA ALA A 25 -4.73 16.52 23.50
C ALA A 25 -5.31 16.15 22.12
N VAL A 26 -5.09 14.92 21.61
CA VAL A 26 -5.80 14.47 20.41
C VAL A 26 -7.22 14.11 20.79
N ASP A 27 -8.21 14.75 20.17
CA ASP A 27 -9.61 14.35 20.29
C ASP A 27 -9.81 12.93 19.71
N PRO A 28 -10.19 11.93 20.53
CA PRO A 28 -10.35 10.56 20.06
C PRO A 28 -11.40 10.41 18.95
N LYS A 29 -12.42 11.26 18.93
CA LYS A 29 -13.46 11.25 17.89
C LYS A 29 -12.91 11.77 16.57
N LEU A 30 -12.12 12.83 16.61
CA LEU A 30 -11.44 13.33 15.41
C LEU A 30 -10.43 12.29 14.88
N ALA A 31 -9.65 11.68 15.77
CA ALA A 31 -8.72 10.61 15.40
C ALA A 31 -9.43 9.43 14.72
N ALA A 32 -10.60 9.02 15.22
CA ALA A 32 -11.42 7.98 14.63
C ALA A 32 -11.88 8.33 13.20
N LYS A 33 -12.35 9.57 12.99
CA LYS A 33 -12.74 10.08 11.68
C LYS A 33 -11.55 10.14 10.70
N MET A 34 -10.39 10.57 11.18
CA MET A 34 -9.17 10.59 10.37
C MET A 34 -8.72 9.18 9.99
N HIS A 35 -8.76 8.23 10.93
CA HIS A 35 -8.45 6.82 10.66
C HIS A 35 -9.38 6.23 9.59
N LYS A 36 -10.69 6.44 9.71
CA LYS A 36 -11.66 5.98 8.73
C LYS A 36 -11.39 6.60 7.35
N ALA A 37 -11.17 7.91 7.29
CA ALA A 37 -10.88 8.62 6.04
C ALA A 37 -9.64 8.07 5.35
N ILE A 38 -8.52 7.93 6.08
CA ILE A 38 -7.28 7.42 5.48
C ILE A 38 -7.38 5.95 5.06
N ALA A 39 -8.14 5.12 5.80
CA ALA A 39 -8.38 3.74 5.42
C ALA A 39 -9.17 3.64 4.11
N VAL A 40 -10.20 4.46 3.93
CA VAL A 40 -10.97 4.49 2.67
C VAL A 40 -10.10 4.96 1.51
N LEU A 41 -9.30 6.01 1.70
CA LEU A 41 -8.34 6.49 0.69
C LEU A 41 -7.34 5.40 0.31
N GLN A 42 -6.77 4.74 1.31
CA GLN A 42 -5.83 3.64 1.08
C GLN A 42 -6.46 2.52 0.25
N TYR A 43 -7.67 2.07 0.57
CA TYR A 43 -8.35 1.03 -0.21
C TYR A 43 -8.69 1.46 -1.64
N LYS A 44 -8.98 2.75 -1.88
CA LYS A 44 -9.18 3.28 -3.23
C LYS A 44 -7.88 3.24 -4.04
N GLU A 45 -6.80 3.78 -3.50
CA GLU A 45 -5.49 3.80 -4.14
C GLU A 45 -4.95 2.38 -4.41
N GLU A 46 -5.00 1.50 -3.41
CA GLU A 46 -4.60 0.10 -3.55
C GLU A 46 -5.40 -0.61 -4.64
N GLY A 47 -6.71 -0.42 -4.66
CA GLY A 47 -7.57 -1.01 -5.68
C GLY A 47 -7.28 -0.49 -7.08
N GLN A 48 -6.91 0.77 -7.23
CA GLN A 48 -6.49 1.35 -8.51
C GLN A 48 -5.14 0.75 -8.96
N ILE A 49 -4.17 0.61 -8.06
CA ILE A 49 -2.89 -0.05 -8.36
C ILE A 49 -3.12 -1.49 -8.82
N ILE A 50 -3.93 -2.27 -8.09
CA ILE A 50 -4.24 -3.67 -8.45
C ILE A 50 -4.89 -3.74 -9.83
N LYS A 51 -5.81 -2.84 -10.16
CA LYS A 51 -6.45 -2.80 -11.49
C LYS A 51 -5.46 -2.47 -12.63
N ARG A 52 -4.45 -1.63 -12.36
CA ARG A 52 -3.39 -1.33 -13.36
C ARG A 52 -2.43 -2.49 -13.55
N HIS A 53 -2.29 -3.36 -12.54
CA HIS A 53 -1.30 -4.44 -12.47
C HIS A 53 -1.93 -5.80 -12.21
N PRO A 54 -2.71 -6.36 -13.17
CA PRO A 54 -3.31 -7.68 -13.02
C PRO A 54 -2.26 -8.81 -12.84
N GLU A 55 -1.01 -8.57 -13.28
CA GLU A 55 0.10 -9.49 -13.06
C GLU A 55 0.50 -9.65 -11.58
N TYR A 56 -0.01 -8.80 -10.68
CA TYR A 56 0.20 -8.96 -9.24
C TYR A 56 -0.68 -10.04 -8.61
N GLU A 57 -1.73 -10.49 -9.34
CA GLU A 57 -2.65 -11.53 -8.88
C GLU A 57 -3.25 -11.23 -7.50
N MET A 58 -3.75 -10.00 -7.31
CA MET A 58 -4.23 -9.48 -6.00
C MET A 58 -5.66 -8.94 -6.06
N GLU A 59 -6.47 -9.31 -7.06
CA GLU A 59 -7.83 -8.79 -7.27
C GLU A 59 -8.75 -9.05 -6.07
N GLU A 60 -8.52 -10.13 -5.31
CA GLU A 60 -9.27 -10.45 -4.09
C GLU A 60 -9.13 -9.39 -2.99
N ARG A 61 -8.11 -8.52 -3.09
CA ARG A 61 -7.90 -7.42 -2.16
C ARG A 61 -8.61 -6.11 -2.52
N ILE A 62 -9.35 -6.08 -3.61
CA ILE A 62 -10.19 -4.91 -3.96
C ILE A 62 -11.44 -4.90 -3.08
N LEU A 63 -11.26 -4.67 -1.78
CA LEU A 63 -12.30 -4.87 -0.76
C LEU A 63 -13.50 -3.95 -0.91
N LEU A 64 -13.32 -2.70 -1.37
CA LEU A 64 -14.44 -1.77 -1.57
C LEU A 64 -15.43 -2.27 -2.62
N SER A 65 -14.96 -2.98 -3.65
CA SER A 65 -15.81 -3.61 -4.66
C SER A 65 -16.52 -4.87 -4.17
N ALA A 66 -16.04 -5.45 -3.07
CA ALA A 66 -16.61 -6.66 -2.46
C ALA A 66 -17.74 -6.36 -1.46
N ILE A 67 -18.02 -5.07 -1.16
CA ILE A 67 -19.08 -4.65 -0.24
C ILE A 67 -20.44 -4.86 -0.89
N ARG A 68 -21.33 -5.51 -0.16
CA ARG A 68 -22.75 -5.72 -0.49
C ARG A 68 -23.61 -4.77 0.33
N SER A 69 -23.86 -3.57 -0.21
CA SER A 69 -24.62 -2.53 0.49
C SER A 69 -26.07 -2.93 0.79
N ASP A 70 -26.66 -3.78 -0.06
CA ASP A 70 -28.02 -4.32 0.11
C ASP A 70 -28.15 -5.28 1.31
N ARG A 71 -27.05 -5.92 1.70
CA ARG A 71 -27.01 -6.93 2.78
C ARG A 71 -26.22 -6.50 4.00
N GLY A 72 -25.45 -5.42 3.91
CA GLY A 72 -24.55 -4.98 4.97
C GLY A 72 -23.39 -5.96 5.20
N THR A 73 -22.89 -6.57 4.13
CA THR A 73 -21.82 -7.59 4.20
C THR A 73 -20.66 -7.24 3.27
N VAL A 74 -19.51 -7.88 3.50
CA VAL A 74 -18.37 -7.91 2.60
C VAL A 74 -18.01 -9.35 2.29
N THR A 75 -17.65 -9.65 1.05
CA THR A 75 -17.19 -10.98 0.64
C THR A 75 -15.68 -11.04 0.65
N ILE A 76 -15.13 -11.94 1.46
CA ILE A 76 -13.67 -12.19 1.55
C ILE A 76 -13.46 -13.70 1.36
N ASP A 77 -12.61 -14.09 0.42
CA ASP A 77 -12.32 -15.50 0.09
C ASP A 77 -13.58 -16.36 -0.11
N GLY A 78 -14.58 -15.79 -0.80
CA GLY A 78 -15.86 -16.44 -1.08
C GLY A 78 -16.81 -16.57 0.11
N LYS A 79 -16.47 -16.01 1.28
CA LYS A 79 -17.34 -15.99 2.46
C LYS A 79 -17.88 -14.58 2.71
N GLU A 80 -19.16 -14.51 3.07
CA GLU A 80 -19.80 -13.26 3.49
C GLU A 80 -19.59 -13.02 4.99
N TYR A 81 -19.15 -11.81 5.33
CA TYR A 81 -18.98 -11.33 6.71
C TYR A 81 -19.84 -10.10 6.95
N PRO A 82 -20.55 -10.02 8.09
CA PRO A 82 -21.33 -8.81 8.43
C PRO A 82 -20.38 -7.65 8.71
N MET A 83 -20.70 -6.49 8.14
CA MET A 83 -19.96 -5.26 8.40
C MET A 83 -20.54 -4.55 9.63
N ARG A 84 -19.66 -4.02 10.47
CA ARG A 84 -20.05 -3.23 11.65
C ARG A 84 -20.31 -1.76 11.30
N ASP A 85 -19.78 -1.31 10.18
CA ASP A 85 -19.87 0.06 9.71
C ASP A 85 -20.13 0.03 8.20
N MET A 86 -21.21 0.66 7.78
CA MET A 86 -21.63 0.74 6.37
C MET A 86 -21.67 2.18 5.86
N ASN A 87 -21.24 3.14 6.67
CA ASN A 87 -21.28 4.55 6.30
C ASN A 87 -19.99 4.95 5.58
N PHE A 88 -19.97 4.85 4.26
CA PHE A 88 -18.85 5.24 3.39
C PHE A 88 -19.29 6.37 2.44
N PRO A 89 -19.42 7.63 2.92
CA PRO A 89 -20.02 8.72 2.16
C PRO A 89 -19.26 9.12 0.90
N THR A 90 -17.99 8.77 0.80
CA THR A 90 -17.14 9.06 -0.37
C THR A 90 -16.97 7.88 -1.32
N VAL A 91 -17.59 6.74 -1.02
CA VAL A 91 -17.54 5.54 -1.87
C VAL A 91 -18.79 5.45 -2.72
N ASP A 92 -18.63 5.63 -4.04
CA ASP A 92 -19.70 5.41 -5.01
C ASP A 92 -19.83 3.91 -5.28
N PRO A 93 -21.01 3.27 -5.01
CA PRO A 93 -21.19 1.84 -5.30
C PRO A 93 -21.01 1.48 -6.79
N ALA A 94 -21.20 2.42 -7.71
CA ALA A 94 -21.01 2.20 -9.14
C ALA A 94 -19.52 2.24 -9.55
N ASP A 95 -18.72 3.02 -8.83
CA ASP A 95 -17.27 3.11 -9.04
C ASP A 95 -16.57 3.30 -7.68
N PRO A 96 -16.44 2.23 -6.89
CA PRO A 96 -16.00 2.32 -5.49
C PRO A 96 -14.54 2.75 -5.31
N LEU A 97 -13.75 2.73 -6.37
CA LEU A 97 -12.34 3.13 -6.32
C LEU A 97 -12.10 4.56 -6.79
N ARG A 98 -13.13 5.24 -7.31
CA ARG A 98 -12.99 6.63 -7.73
C ARG A 98 -12.76 7.55 -6.53
N LEU A 99 -11.74 8.38 -6.62
CA LEU A 99 -11.54 9.46 -5.67
C LEU A 99 -12.56 10.57 -5.89
N THR A 100 -12.95 11.25 -4.84
CA THR A 100 -13.65 12.54 -4.94
C THR A 100 -12.64 13.66 -5.12
N ASP A 101 -13.07 14.81 -5.65
CA ASP A 101 -12.18 15.98 -5.83
C ASP A 101 -11.49 16.38 -4.50
N GLU A 102 -12.19 16.26 -3.37
CA GLU A 102 -11.63 16.55 -2.04
C GLU A 102 -10.59 15.52 -1.61
N GLU A 103 -10.76 14.26 -1.99
CA GLU A 103 -9.80 13.19 -1.73
C GLU A 103 -8.54 13.38 -2.57
N GLU A 104 -8.68 13.74 -3.83
CA GLU A 104 -7.54 14.07 -4.72
C GLU A 104 -6.75 15.27 -4.19
N GLU A 105 -7.44 16.35 -3.78
CA GLU A 105 -6.80 17.52 -3.18
C GLU A 105 -6.04 17.16 -1.89
N LEU A 106 -6.63 16.31 -1.05
CA LEU A 106 -5.98 15.84 0.18
C LEU A 106 -4.73 15.02 -0.12
N LEU A 107 -4.82 14.05 -1.05
CA LEU A 107 -3.68 13.23 -1.45
C LEU A 107 -2.56 14.08 -2.03
N HIS A 108 -2.90 15.04 -2.90
CA HIS A 108 -1.92 15.98 -3.45
C HIS A 108 -1.24 16.81 -2.36
N THR A 109 -2.00 17.29 -1.37
CA THR A 109 -1.44 18.03 -0.23
C THR A 109 -0.48 17.17 0.59
N LEU A 110 -0.85 15.92 0.86
CA LEU A 110 0.02 14.97 1.57
C LEU A 110 1.30 14.69 0.75
N GLU A 111 1.17 14.44 -0.53
CA GLU A 111 2.31 14.21 -1.43
C GLU A 111 3.28 15.39 -1.39
N LEU A 112 2.79 16.62 -1.54
CA LEU A 112 3.61 17.83 -1.45
C LEU A 112 4.31 17.95 -0.11
N SER A 113 3.64 17.59 0.99
CA SER A 113 4.24 17.62 2.32
C SER A 113 5.46 16.69 2.44
N PHE A 114 5.38 15.47 1.86
CA PHE A 114 6.51 14.56 1.80
C PHE A 114 7.60 15.03 0.84
N ARG A 115 7.22 15.50 -0.34
CA ARG A 115 8.15 15.99 -1.38
C ARG A 115 8.97 17.21 -0.94
N HIS A 116 8.40 18.10 -0.13
CA HIS A 116 9.08 19.31 0.33
C HIS A 116 9.85 19.10 1.65
N ASN A 117 9.85 17.90 2.22
CA ASN A 117 10.60 17.61 3.42
C ASN A 117 12.09 17.32 3.09
N THR A 118 12.92 18.35 3.14
CA THR A 118 14.35 18.26 2.80
C THR A 118 15.08 17.16 3.59
N ARG A 119 14.82 17.07 4.90
CA ARG A 119 15.47 16.08 5.76
C ARG A 119 15.08 14.65 5.38
N LEU A 120 13.81 14.43 5.05
CA LEU A 120 13.34 13.12 4.55
C LEU A 120 14.04 12.77 3.23
N HIS A 121 14.13 13.73 2.30
CA HIS A 121 14.83 13.54 1.04
C HIS A 121 16.30 13.18 1.21
N GLU A 122 17.02 13.85 2.10
CA GLU A 122 18.43 13.53 2.39
C GLU A 122 18.58 12.10 2.89
N HIS A 123 17.73 11.65 3.81
CA HIS A 123 17.77 10.29 4.35
C HIS A 123 17.41 9.25 3.29
N VAL A 124 16.33 9.46 2.54
CA VAL A 124 15.89 8.52 1.49
C VAL A 124 16.93 8.42 0.39
N ARG A 125 17.48 9.56 -0.04
CA ARG A 125 18.55 9.59 -1.05
C ARG A 125 19.81 8.82 -0.58
N PHE A 126 20.19 8.99 0.68
CA PHE A 126 21.29 8.22 1.26
C PHE A 126 21.01 6.72 1.22
N LEU A 127 19.80 6.29 1.65
CA LEU A 127 19.41 4.88 1.65
C LEU A 127 19.47 4.28 0.24
N TYR A 128 18.89 4.95 -0.75
CA TYR A 128 18.86 4.42 -2.13
C TYR A 128 20.21 4.47 -2.84
N SER A 129 21.08 5.41 -2.47
CA SER A 129 22.42 5.49 -3.05
C SER A 129 23.40 4.47 -2.48
N ASN A 130 23.17 4.02 -1.23
CA ASN A 130 24.12 3.14 -0.52
C ASN A 130 23.51 1.77 -0.18
N GLY A 131 22.19 1.64 -0.23
CA GLY A 131 21.47 0.40 0.04
C GLY A 131 21.35 -0.50 -1.19
N SER A 132 21.02 -1.75 -0.94
CA SER A 132 20.65 -2.73 -1.96
C SER A 132 19.74 -3.81 -1.34
N MET A 133 19.10 -4.60 -2.20
CA MET A 133 18.23 -5.70 -1.75
C MET A 133 19.02 -6.83 -1.05
N TYR A 134 20.28 -6.96 -1.34
CA TYR A 134 21.17 -7.93 -0.69
C TYR A 134 22.62 -7.45 -0.71
N LYS A 135 23.46 -8.07 0.12
CA LYS A 135 24.91 -7.85 0.14
C LYS A 135 25.62 -9.17 0.44
N CYS A 136 26.68 -9.46 -0.33
CA CYS A 136 27.60 -10.55 -0.02
C CYS A 136 28.82 -9.98 0.71
N CYS A 137 29.11 -10.52 1.90
CA CYS A 137 30.27 -10.12 2.69
C CYS A 137 30.86 -11.34 3.40
N ASN A 138 32.14 -11.60 3.25
CA ASN A 138 32.83 -12.73 3.86
C ASN A 138 32.12 -14.08 3.63
N SER A 139 31.71 -14.35 2.41
CA SER A 139 30.93 -15.52 1.99
C SER A 139 29.54 -15.65 2.63
N ASN A 140 29.06 -14.63 3.31
CA ASN A 140 27.69 -14.56 3.81
C ASN A 140 26.83 -13.75 2.87
N LEU A 141 25.61 -14.22 2.59
CA LEU A 141 24.56 -13.50 1.90
C LEU A 141 23.64 -12.84 2.95
N LEU A 142 23.59 -11.51 2.91
CA LEU A 142 22.76 -10.69 3.78
C LEU A 142 21.59 -10.16 2.97
N TYR A 143 20.37 -10.34 3.44
CA TYR A 143 19.14 -9.81 2.85
C TYR A 143 18.08 -9.60 3.95
N HIS A 144 17.02 -8.83 3.67
CA HIS A 144 16.11 -8.40 4.73
C HIS A 144 15.04 -9.45 5.08
N GLY A 145 14.28 -9.94 4.14
CA GLY A 145 13.10 -10.76 4.41
C GLY A 145 13.28 -12.22 4.01
N CYS A 146 12.93 -12.54 2.79
CA CYS A 146 13.00 -13.90 2.27
C CYS A 146 13.48 -13.94 0.82
N ILE A 147 13.77 -15.14 0.34
CA ILE A 147 13.93 -15.44 -1.09
C ILE A 147 12.73 -16.32 -1.45
N PRO A 148 11.85 -15.90 -2.36
CA PRO A 148 10.69 -16.70 -2.76
C PRO A 148 11.10 -18.08 -3.27
N MET A 149 10.45 -19.12 -2.76
CA MET A 149 10.72 -20.52 -3.10
C MET A 149 9.41 -21.25 -3.37
N THR A 150 9.45 -22.19 -4.29
CA THR A 150 8.36 -23.15 -4.51
C THR A 150 8.37 -24.26 -3.45
N GLU A 151 7.28 -25.02 -3.35
CA GLU A 151 7.22 -26.20 -2.48
C GLU A 151 8.32 -27.25 -2.80
N ASN A 152 8.76 -27.30 -4.04
CA ASN A 152 9.84 -28.18 -4.51
C ASN A 152 11.24 -27.63 -4.22
N ARG A 153 11.35 -26.54 -3.44
CA ARG A 153 12.62 -25.86 -3.08
C ARG A 153 13.38 -25.27 -4.27
N GLU A 154 12.68 -24.92 -5.33
CA GLU A 154 13.24 -24.14 -6.44
C GLU A 154 12.96 -22.66 -6.20
N PHE A 155 13.76 -21.76 -6.81
CA PHE A 155 13.49 -20.33 -6.74
C PHE A 155 12.17 -20.00 -7.45
N ASP A 156 11.25 -19.41 -6.72
CA ASP A 156 10.07 -18.76 -7.26
C ASP A 156 10.36 -17.27 -7.55
N GLY A 157 9.41 -16.55 -8.12
CA GLY A 157 9.63 -15.14 -8.46
C GLY A 157 8.42 -14.47 -9.08
N LEU A 158 8.70 -13.37 -9.76
CA LEU A 158 7.69 -12.50 -10.36
C LEU A 158 7.77 -12.53 -11.88
N MET A 159 6.61 -12.60 -12.51
CA MET A 159 6.45 -12.38 -13.94
C MET A 159 6.18 -10.87 -14.16
N VAL A 160 7.09 -10.17 -14.81
CA VAL A 160 6.93 -8.76 -15.15
C VAL A 160 7.31 -8.54 -16.60
N GLY A 161 6.43 -7.91 -17.36
CA GLY A 161 6.65 -7.65 -18.79
C GLY A 161 6.94 -8.89 -19.63
N GLY A 162 6.35 -10.04 -19.25
CA GLY A 162 6.56 -11.32 -19.95
C GLY A 162 7.87 -12.03 -19.60
N LYS A 163 8.69 -11.48 -18.69
CA LYS A 163 9.92 -12.11 -18.19
C LYS A 163 9.75 -12.54 -16.73
N MET A 164 10.18 -13.78 -16.43
CA MET A 164 10.22 -14.30 -15.06
C MET A 164 11.55 -13.93 -14.39
N TYR A 165 11.49 -13.26 -13.26
CA TYR A 165 12.63 -12.90 -12.42
C TYR A 165 12.65 -13.78 -11.16
N ARG A 166 13.78 -14.47 -10.90
CA ARG A 166 13.93 -15.41 -9.77
C ARG A 166 15.26 -15.23 -9.06
N GLY A 167 15.31 -15.57 -7.78
CA GLY A 167 16.55 -15.57 -7.00
C GLY A 167 17.32 -14.25 -7.10
N LYS A 168 18.59 -14.29 -7.52
CA LYS A 168 19.42 -13.09 -7.68
C LYS A 168 18.86 -12.10 -8.71
N GLU A 169 18.35 -12.59 -9.86
CA GLU A 169 17.76 -11.69 -10.88
C GLU A 169 16.55 -10.93 -10.34
N LEU A 170 15.75 -11.56 -9.48
CA LEU A 170 14.62 -10.89 -8.82
C LEU A 170 15.12 -9.76 -7.90
N MET A 171 16.15 -10.02 -7.09
CA MET A 171 16.71 -9.02 -6.20
C MET A 171 17.32 -7.84 -6.96
N ASP A 172 18.06 -8.09 -8.05
CA ASP A 172 18.65 -7.06 -8.91
C ASP A 172 17.56 -6.24 -9.63
N PHE A 173 16.49 -6.91 -10.09
CA PHE A 173 15.34 -6.26 -10.70
C PHE A 173 14.64 -5.32 -9.70
N ILE A 174 14.35 -5.80 -8.50
CA ILE A 174 13.71 -5.00 -7.43
C ILE A 174 14.58 -3.79 -7.09
N ASP A 175 15.88 -3.97 -6.90
CA ASP A 175 16.81 -2.87 -6.60
C ASP A 175 16.76 -1.78 -7.68
N THR A 176 16.65 -2.19 -8.95
CA THR A 176 16.49 -1.27 -10.07
C THR A 176 15.16 -0.54 -10.04
N GLN A 177 14.04 -1.26 -9.80
CA GLN A 177 12.70 -0.65 -9.76
C GLN A 177 12.58 0.37 -8.62
N VAL A 178 13.10 0.04 -7.43
CA VAL A 178 13.09 0.93 -6.26
C VAL A 178 13.90 2.21 -6.53
N LYS A 179 15.07 2.10 -7.15
CA LYS A 179 15.88 3.26 -7.55
C LYS A 179 15.17 4.09 -8.63
N ASN A 180 14.58 3.44 -9.62
CA ASN A 180 13.83 4.11 -10.67
C ASN A 180 12.60 4.86 -10.10
N ALA A 181 11.86 4.27 -9.17
CA ALA A 181 10.74 4.92 -8.51
C ALA A 181 11.13 6.27 -7.87
N TYR A 182 12.35 6.40 -7.37
CA TYR A 182 12.84 7.61 -6.73
C TYR A 182 13.59 8.55 -7.68
N PHE A 183 14.55 8.05 -8.45
CA PHE A 183 15.50 8.87 -9.20
C PHE A 183 15.04 9.25 -10.62
N LEU A 184 14.11 8.52 -11.23
CA LEU A 184 13.63 8.89 -12.57
C LEU A 184 12.90 10.25 -12.51
N PRO A 185 12.99 11.04 -13.60
CA PRO A 185 12.17 12.24 -13.78
C PRO A 185 10.67 11.94 -13.67
N GLU A 186 9.86 12.93 -13.27
CA GLU A 186 8.41 12.74 -13.09
C GLU A 186 7.68 12.40 -14.40
N ASP A 187 8.20 12.85 -15.52
CA ASP A 187 7.68 12.61 -16.87
C ASP A 187 8.18 11.30 -17.50
N ALA A 188 9.01 10.54 -16.81
CA ALA A 188 9.49 9.26 -17.32
C ALA A 188 8.33 8.24 -17.36
N PRO A 189 8.09 7.58 -18.51
CA PRO A 189 6.93 6.70 -18.69
C PRO A 189 6.91 5.49 -17.74
N GLU A 190 8.06 5.06 -17.25
CA GLU A 190 8.16 3.92 -16.31
C GLU A 190 7.97 4.32 -14.85
N LYS A 191 7.97 5.60 -14.53
CA LYS A 191 8.00 6.12 -13.15
C LYS A 191 6.79 5.65 -12.34
N GLU A 192 5.60 5.71 -12.92
CA GLU A 192 4.37 5.28 -12.26
C GLU A 192 4.40 3.78 -11.95
N ALA A 193 4.75 2.96 -12.92
CA ALA A 193 4.87 1.51 -12.73
C ALA A 193 5.91 1.15 -11.65
N CYS A 194 7.03 1.88 -11.59
CA CYS A 194 8.02 1.68 -10.53
C CYS A 194 7.49 2.08 -9.14
N ARG A 195 6.65 3.13 -9.04
CA ARG A 195 5.98 3.52 -7.79
C ARG A 195 4.95 2.47 -7.36
N ASP A 196 4.12 2.01 -8.28
CA ASP A 196 3.14 0.96 -8.02
C ASP A 196 3.85 -0.34 -7.57
N PHE A 197 5.02 -0.63 -8.15
CA PHE A 197 5.83 -1.76 -7.73
C PHE A 197 6.38 -1.60 -6.30
N MET A 198 6.66 -0.38 -5.82
CA MET A 198 7.00 -0.12 -4.41
C MET A 198 5.86 -0.54 -3.47
N TRP A 199 4.60 -0.27 -3.85
CA TRP A 199 3.44 -0.75 -3.11
C TRP A 199 3.35 -2.29 -3.12
N TYR A 200 3.60 -2.92 -4.28
CA TYR A 200 3.65 -4.38 -4.38
C TYR A 200 4.69 -4.98 -3.42
N LEU A 201 5.87 -4.37 -3.30
CA LEU A 201 6.91 -4.86 -2.37
C LEU A 201 6.46 -4.85 -0.92
N TRP A 202 5.56 -3.96 -0.56
CA TRP A 202 4.98 -3.89 0.79
C TRP A 202 3.91 -4.96 1.03
N ASN A 203 3.15 -5.34 0.02
CA ASN A 203 1.93 -6.13 0.15
C ASN A 203 1.94 -7.47 -0.62
N GLY A 204 2.79 -7.61 -1.62
CA GLY A 204 2.76 -8.75 -2.54
C GLY A 204 3.23 -10.06 -1.91
N ALA A 205 2.56 -11.15 -2.24
CA ALA A 205 2.83 -12.49 -1.69
C ALA A 205 4.25 -12.99 -2.00
N LYS A 206 4.80 -12.63 -3.17
CA LYS A 206 6.15 -13.03 -3.61
C LYS A 206 7.20 -11.94 -3.36
N SER A 207 6.89 -10.94 -2.51
CA SER A 207 7.84 -9.91 -2.15
C SER A 207 8.93 -10.45 -1.25
N PRO A 208 10.20 -10.31 -1.61
CA PRO A 208 11.31 -10.73 -0.73
C PRO A 208 11.49 -9.83 0.50
N VAL A 209 10.78 -8.69 0.55
CA VAL A 209 10.85 -7.77 1.69
C VAL A 209 9.96 -8.24 2.84
N PHE A 210 8.79 -8.81 2.55
CA PHE A 210 7.80 -9.16 3.58
C PHE A 210 7.45 -10.64 3.67
N GLY A 211 7.60 -11.43 2.62
CA GLY A 211 7.33 -12.87 2.61
C GLY A 211 5.97 -13.23 3.23
N LYS A 212 4.89 -12.68 2.70
CA LYS A 212 3.54 -12.97 3.20
C LYS A 212 2.88 -14.05 2.35
N ASP A 213 2.14 -14.93 3.02
CA ASP A 213 1.08 -15.67 2.36
C ASP A 213 -0.07 -14.73 1.96
N LYS A 214 -0.92 -15.21 1.05
CA LYS A 214 -2.11 -14.48 0.59
C LYS A 214 -3.02 -14.03 1.73
#